data_c43f63bcbe3b439573db784e37a1e2da
#
_entry.id   c43f63bcbe3b439573db784e37a1e2da
#
_cell.length_a   1.000
_cell.length_b   1.000
_cell.length_c   1.000
_cell.angle_alpha   90.00
_cell.angle_beta   90.00
_cell.angle_gamma   90.00
#
_symmetry.space_group_name_H-M   'P 1'
#
loop_
_entity.id
_entity.type
_entity.pdbx_description
1 polymer ?
#
loop_
_entity_poly.entity_id
_entity_poly.type
_entity_poly.pdbx_seq_one_letter_code
_entity_poly.pdbx_strand_id
1 'polypeptide(L)'
;MAAPTLPTVIVIPAQLIESHQDESPEWLAALPTQLDEYLARWELTRSGDFLNGAASLIVPVVRRDGTAAMLKLQPRNEESEAEALALRTWSPNDVVTVLEDDQATSTLLLERLHGRTLNAVPDHVEATRILAELMARLIVVPAPPEVRTLEDIATEMVEEAADLKLDDPAEQRLVNRYADQVRELIPESGDRLLHWDLHYGNVLASGRQPWLVIDPKPLAGDPAFELFQALHNRWDDLVATGNLDQAIRDRFDLMVDITGIDRDRALAWTAGRVLQNVLWADAFDPRYLTIATALKLT
;
A
#
# COMPACT_ATOMS: atom_id res chain seq x y z
N MET A 1 -41.83 20.71 11.30
CA MET A 1 -41.26 20.94 9.97
C MET A 1 -39.77 21.23 10.17
N ALA A 2 -38.91 20.26 9.86
CA ALA A 2 -37.45 20.48 9.86
C ALA A 2 -37.10 21.35 8.64
N ALA A 3 -36.29 22.36 8.85
CA ALA A 3 -35.79 23.18 7.76
C ALA A 3 -35.00 22.33 6.78
N PRO A 4 -35.11 22.56 5.45
CA PRO A 4 -34.29 21.85 4.49
C PRO A 4 -32.81 22.23 4.75
N THR A 5 -32.01 21.28 5.16
CA THR A 5 -30.55 21.39 5.17
C THR A 5 -30.10 21.64 3.74
N LEU A 6 -29.54 22.79 3.47
CA LEU A 6 -28.91 23.08 2.19
C LEU A 6 -27.83 22.01 1.93
N PRO A 7 -27.72 21.49 0.70
CA PRO A 7 -26.66 20.53 0.36
C PRO A 7 -25.31 21.19 0.67
N THR A 8 -24.56 20.58 1.54
CA THR A 8 -23.19 21.02 1.82
C THR A 8 -22.41 20.88 0.52
N VAL A 9 -21.93 21.98 -0.04
CA VAL A 9 -21.08 21.92 -1.23
C VAL A 9 -19.86 21.12 -0.86
N ILE A 10 -19.77 19.90 -1.41
CA ILE A 10 -18.63 19.02 -1.21
C ILE A 10 -17.52 19.53 -2.13
N VAL A 11 -16.47 20.08 -1.54
CA VAL A 11 -15.27 20.47 -2.28
C VAL A 11 -14.36 19.25 -2.28
N ILE A 12 -14.28 18.54 -3.41
CA ILE A 12 -13.35 17.42 -3.61
C ILE A 12 -11.93 18.00 -3.58
N PRO A 13 -11.00 17.41 -2.80
CA PRO A 13 -9.63 17.88 -2.73
C PRO A 13 -8.94 17.89 -4.10
N ALA A 14 -8.20 18.96 -4.42
CA ALA A 14 -7.57 19.13 -5.73
C ALA A 14 -6.63 17.97 -6.09
N GLN A 15 -5.86 17.47 -5.12
CA GLN A 15 -4.96 16.34 -5.31
C GLN A 15 -5.71 15.08 -5.75
N LEU A 16 -6.90 14.81 -5.18
CA LEU A 16 -7.71 13.66 -5.57
C LEU A 16 -8.24 13.80 -6.99
N ILE A 17 -8.59 15.04 -7.41
CA ILE A 17 -8.99 15.30 -8.79
C ILE A 17 -7.83 15.04 -9.74
N GLU A 18 -6.64 15.55 -9.43
CA GLU A 18 -5.42 15.35 -10.24
C GLU A 18 -5.07 13.87 -10.40
N SER A 19 -5.23 13.07 -9.33
CA SER A 19 -4.92 11.63 -9.37
C SER A 19 -5.92 10.80 -10.17
N HIS A 20 -7.17 11.25 -10.32
CA HIS A 20 -8.24 10.41 -10.90
C HIS A 20 -8.93 11.02 -12.12
N GLN A 21 -8.59 12.25 -12.54
CA GLN A 21 -9.28 12.90 -13.67
C GLN A 21 -9.18 12.12 -14.99
N ASP A 22 -8.09 11.39 -15.20
CA ASP A 22 -7.83 10.63 -16.42
C ASP A 22 -8.20 9.14 -16.27
N GLU A 23 -7.99 8.56 -15.09
CA GLU A 23 -8.18 7.12 -14.84
C GLU A 23 -9.60 6.77 -14.38
N SER A 24 -10.26 7.63 -13.61
CA SER A 24 -11.56 7.36 -12.99
C SER A 24 -12.49 8.58 -12.97
N PRO A 25 -12.71 9.28 -14.10
CA PRO A 25 -13.50 10.51 -14.15
C PRO A 25 -14.96 10.30 -13.77
N GLU A 26 -15.54 9.14 -14.06
CA GLU A 26 -16.92 8.80 -13.72
C GLU A 26 -17.10 8.65 -12.19
N TRP A 27 -16.12 8.03 -11.52
CA TRP A 27 -16.12 7.92 -10.07
C TRP A 27 -16.00 9.30 -9.41
N LEU A 28 -15.12 10.18 -9.90
CA LEU A 28 -15.01 11.55 -9.38
C LEU A 28 -16.33 12.32 -9.51
N ALA A 29 -17.02 12.16 -10.64
CA ALA A 29 -18.31 12.82 -10.87
C ALA A 29 -19.42 12.27 -9.94
N ALA A 30 -19.37 10.97 -9.62
CA ALA A 30 -20.34 10.32 -8.74
C ALA A 30 -20.06 10.56 -7.24
N LEU A 31 -18.83 10.93 -6.87
CA LEU A 31 -18.36 10.98 -5.49
C LEU A 31 -19.23 11.82 -4.53
N PRO A 32 -19.74 13.01 -4.89
CA PRO A 32 -20.64 13.77 -4.02
C PRO A 32 -21.93 13.02 -3.70
N THR A 33 -22.55 12.41 -4.70
CA THR A 33 -23.78 11.62 -4.54
C THR A 33 -23.50 10.37 -3.70
N GLN A 34 -22.43 9.67 -3.98
CA GLN A 34 -22.02 8.48 -3.26
C GLN A 34 -21.74 8.78 -1.77
N LEU A 35 -21.11 9.92 -1.47
CA LEU A 35 -20.90 10.33 -0.08
C LEU A 35 -22.23 10.55 0.65
N ASP A 36 -23.17 11.29 0.05
CA ASP A 36 -24.47 11.54 0.66
C ASP A 36 -25.26 10.23 0.88
N GLU A 37 -25.20 9.30 -0.07
CA GLU A 37 -25.81 7.98 0.04
C GLU A 37 -25.27 7.16 1.22
N TYR A 38 -23.94 7.09 1.39
CA TYR A 38 -23.34 6.34 2.50
C TYR A 38 -23.52 7.02 3.86
N LEU A 39 -23.51 8.36 3.91
CA LEU A 39 -23.84 9.07 5.14
C LEU A 39 -25.27 8.74 5.59
N ALA A 40 -26.21 8.69 4.66
CA ALA A 40 -27.60 8.33 4.97
C ALA A 40 -27.76 6.82 5.30
N ARG A 41 -27.20 5.93 4.45
CA ARG A 41 -27.35 4.47 4.55
C ARG A 41 -26.77 3.90 5.84
N TRP A 42 -25.62 4.40 6.27
CA TRP A 42 -24.94 3.94 7.48
C TRP A 42 -25.19 4.85 8.69
N GLU A 43 -26.14 5.77 8.59
CA GLU A 43 -26.55 6.72 9.65
C GLU A 43 -25.33 7.48 10.24
N LEU A 44 -24.49 8.04 9.36
CA LEU A 44 -23.27 8.71 9.72
C LEU A 44 -23.44 10.24 9.75
N THR A 45 -22.75 10.89 10.68
CA THR A 45 -22.63 12.35 10.74
C THR A 45 -21.17 12.74 10.54
N ARG A 46 -20.90 13.66 9.61
CA ARG A 46 -19.53 14.18 9.42
C ARG A 46 -19.02 14.87 10.69
N SER A 47 -17.75 14.62 11.03
CA SER A 47 -17.13 15.11 12.27
C SER A 47 -15.77 15.80 12.05
N GLY A 48 -15.45 16.16 10.81
CA GLY A 48 -14.21 16.84 10.45
C GLY A 48 -14.11 17.17 8.97
N ASP A 49 -12.98 17.75 8.58
CA ASP A 49 -12.64 18.04 7.20
C ASP A 49 -12.27 16.77 6.45
N PHE A 50 -12.36 16.81 5.13
CA PHE A 50 -11.90 15.74 4.28
C PHE A 50 -10.38 15.56 4.40
N LEU A 51 -9.97 14.30 4.45
CA LEU A 51 -8.56 13.92 4.36
C LEU A 51 -8.33 13.24 3.01
N ASN A 52 -7.17 13.44 2.44
CA ASN A 52 -6.78 12.76 1.21
C ASN A 52 -5.97 11.52 1.55
N GLY A 53 -6.43 10.36 1.10
CA GLY A 53 -5.52 9.28 0.75
C GLY A 53 -4.88 9.55 -0.62
N ALA A 54 -3.89 8.76 -1.03
CA ALA A 54 -3.32 8.89 -2.37
C ALA A 54 -4.38 8.66 -3.47
N ALA A 55 -5.27 7.68 -3.28
CA ALA A 55 -6.29 7.26 -4.24
C ALA A 55 -7.72 7.26 -3.67
N SER A 56 -7.99 7.88 -2.51
CA SER A 56 -9.29 7.79 -1.83
C SER A 56 -9.68 9.08 -1.11
N LEU A 57 -10.99 9.32 -1.02
CA LEU A 57 -11.55 10.35 -0.15
C LEU A 57 -11.81 9.75 1.23
N ILE A 58 -11.17 10.30 2.25
CA ILE A 58 -11.33 9.88 3.64
C ILE A 58 -12.14 10.92 4.39
N VAL A 59 -13.27 10.50 4.96
CA VAL A 59 -14.23 11.40 5.63
C VAL A 59 -14.33 11.00 7.10
N PRO A 60 -13.90 11.86 8.04
CA PRO A 60 -14.15 11.65 9.46
C PRO A 60 -15.64 11.70 9.77
N VAL A 61 -16.16 10.65 10.41
CA VAL A 61 -17.58 10.52 10.73
C VAL A 61 -17.80 10.03 12.16
N VAL A 62 -19.03 10.18 12.63
CA VAL A 62 -19.52 9.60 13.89
C VAL A 62 -20.78 8.80 13.56
N ARG A 63 -20.84 7.56 14.03
CA ARG A 63 -22.01 6.68 13.95
C ARG A 63 -23.11 7.15 14.92
N ARG A 64 -24.33 6.65 14.72
CA ARG A 64 -25.50 6.96 15.58
C ARG A 64 -25.27 6.64 17.07
N ASP A 65 -24.45 5.64 17.37
CA ASP A 65 -24.09 5.25 18.74
C ASP A 65 -22.99 6.10 19.37
N GLY A 66 -22.48 7.11 18.65
CA GLY A 66 -21.38 7.99 19.07
C GLY A 66 -19.98 7.46 18.74
N THR A 67 -19.85 6.29 18.11
CA THR A 67 -18.56 5.73 17.72
C THR A 67 -17.93 6.56 16.61
N ALA A 68 -16.69 7.02 16.82
CA ALA A 68 -15.91 7.71 15.80
C ALA A 68 -15.39 6.71 14.75
N ALA A 69 -15.53 7.06 13.48
CA ALA A 69 -15.14 6.22 12.35
C ALA A 69 -14.55 7.06 11.20
N MET A 70 -14.01 6.37 10.19
CA MET A 70 -13.52 6.94 8.94
C MET A 70 -14.27 6.29 7.79
N LEU A 71 -14.99 7.08 7.01
CA LEU A 71 -15.61 6.63 5.76
C LEU A 71 -14.59 6.81 4.64
N LYS A 72 -14.20 5.71 3.98
CA LYS A 72 -13.28 5.67 2.86
C LYS A 72 -14.06 5.40 1.58
N LEU A 73 -14.01 6.35 0.63
CA LEU A 73 -14.55 6.21 -0.71
C LEU A 73 -13.38 6.16 -1.70
N GLN A 74 -13.37 5.14 -2.54
CA GLN A 74 -12.31 4.90 -3.53
C GLN A 74 -12.92 4.30 -4.80
N PRO A 75 -12.27 4.43 -5.97
CA PRO A 75 -12.73 3.72 -7.15
C PRO A 75 -12.59 2.21 -6.93
N ARG A 76 -13.56 1.44 -7.42
CA ARG A 76 -13.46 -0.01 -7.41
C ARG A 76 -12.56 -0.46 -8.56
N ASN A 77 -11.47 -1.10 -8.21
CA ASN A 77 -10.50 -1.68 -9.12
C ASN A 77 -9.87 -2.93 -8.47
N GLU A 78 -8.95 -3.57 -9.16
CA GLU A 78 -8.27 -4.80 -8.70
C GLU A 78 -7.49 -4.61 -7.39
N GLU A 79 -7.03 -3.40 -7.08
CA GLU A 79 -6.32 -3.11 -5.83
C GLU A 79 -7.26 -2.91 -4.64
N SER A 80 -8.45 -2.33 -4.88
CA SER A 80 -9.38 -1.92 -3.83
C SER A 80 -10.45 -2.96 -3.49
N GLU A 81 -10.81 -3.84 -4.44
CA GLU A 81 -11.97 -4.74 -4.28
C GLU A 81 -11.79 -5.80 -3.19
N ALA A 82 -10.55 -6.21 -2.90
CA ALA A 82 -10.25 -7.18 -1.85
C ALA A 82 -9.80 -6.56 -0.52
N GLU A 83 -9.76 -5.23 -0.39
CA GLU A 83 -9.26 -4.54 0.82
C GLU A 83 -10.03 -4.96 2.08
N ALA A 84 -11.37 -4.93 2.06
CA ALA A 84 -12.19 -5.33 3.20
C ALA A 84 -11.97 -6.79 3.61
N LEU A 85 -11.83 -7.69 2.62
CA LEU A 85 -11.57 -9.11 2.82
C LEU A 85 -10.22 -9.31 3.51
N ALA A 86 -9.18 -8.67 3.02
CA ALA A 86 -7.83 -8.76 3.58
C ALA A 86 -7.79 -8.24 5.03
N LEU A 87 -8.35 -7.05 5.29
CA LEU A 87 -8.42 -6.47 6.63
C LEU A 87 -9.17 -7.35 7.63
N ARG A 88 -10.18 -8.11 7.18
CA ARG A 88 -10.89 -9.07 8.03
C ARG A 88 -10.18 -10.41 8.18
N THR A 89 -9.29 -10.75 7.24
CA THR A 89 -8.51 -12.00 7.28
C THR A 89 -7.36 -11.90 8.25
N TRP A 90 -6.71 -10.74 8.34
CA TRP A 90 -5.67 -10.49 9.34
C TRP A 90 -6.24 -10.34 10.76
N SER A 91 -5.35 -10.49 11.74
CA SER A 91 -5.72 -10.24 13.13
C SER A 91 -6.12 -8.77 13.34
N PRO A 92 -7.25 -8.51 14.03
CA PRO A 92 -7.63 -7.14 14.37
C PRO A 92 -6.60 -6.44 15.29
N ASN A 93 -5.67 -7.17 15.89
CA ASN A 93 -4.58 -6.58 16.67
C ASN A 93 -3.46 -6.01 15.81
N ASP A 94 -3.44 -6.30 14.52
CA ASP A 94 -2.37 -5.88 13.59
C ASP A 94 -2.86 -4.86 12.57
N VAL A 95 -4.15 -4.88 12.23
CA VAL A 95 -4.74 -4.01 11.20
C VAL A 95 -5.93 -3.21 11.71
N VAL A 96 -6.32 -2.17 10.97
CA VAL A 96 -7.53 -1.39 11.21
C VAL A 96 -8.78 -2.25 11.11
N THR A 97 -9.77 -2.00 11.97
CA THR A 97 -11.04 -2.73 11.96
C THR A 97 -11.98 -2.19 10.90
N VAL A 98 -12.52 -3.08 10.07
CA VAL A 98 -13.62 -2.77 9.14
C VAL A 98 -14.94 -2.86 9.91
N LEU A 99 -15.64 -1.74 10.03
CA LEU A 99 -16.95 -1.65 10.71
C LEU A 99 -18.09 -2.00 9.77
N GLU A 100 -18.07 -1.46 8.55
CA GLU A 100 -19.00 -1.75 7.46
C GLU A 100 -18.24 -1.73 6.13
N ASP A 101 -18.74 -2.41 5.09
CA ASP A 101 -18.24 -2.31 3.73
C ASP A 101 -19.35 -2.51 2.69
N ASP A 102 -19.10 -1.98 1.51
CA ASP A 102 -19.89 -2.26 0.31
C ASP A 102 -18.97 -2.69 -0.82
N GLN A 103 -18.96 -3.99 -1.10
CA GLN A 103 -18.12 -4.59 -2.15
C GLN A 103 -18.45 -4.08 -3.55
N ALA A 104 -19.70 -3.62 -3.78
CA ALA A 104 -20.09 -3.13 -5.11
C ALA A 104 -19.38 -1.83 -5.49
N THR A 105 -18.93 -1.06 -4.51
CA THR A 105 -18.28 0.25 -4.71
C THR A 105 -16.91 0.35 -4.05
N SER A 106 -16.42 -0.71 -3.42
CA SER A 106 -15.21 -0.70 -2.57
C SER A 106 -15.22 0.39 -1.49
N THR A 107 -16.41 0.76 -1.00
CA THR A 107 -16.58 1.76 0.07
C THR A 107 -16.44 1.09 1.43
N LEU A 108 -15.65 1.68 2.33
CA LEU A 108 -15.38 1.13 3.66
C LEU A 108 -15.74 2.12 4.76
N LEU A 109 -16.28 1.61 5.87
CA LEU A 109 -16.32 2.30 7.15
C LEU A 109 -15.31 1.64 8.08
N LEU A 110 -14.29 2.37 8.46
CA LEU A 110 -13.18 1.89 9.27
C LEU A 110 -13.22 2.50 10.67
N GLU A 111 -12.66 1.82 11.67
CA GLU A 111 -12.40 2.46 12.96
C GLU A 111 -11.51 3.69 12.77
N ARG A 112 -11.72 4.69 13.63
CA ARG A 112 -10.92 5.91 13.59
C ARG A 112 -9.65 5.76 14.41
N LEU A 113 -8.51 5.76 13.74
CA LEU A 113 -7.20 5.74 14.36
C LEU A 113 -6.70 7.17 14.66
N HIS A 114 -5.59 7.25 15.39
CA HIS A 114 -4.89 8.52 15.61
C HIS A 114 -4.17 8.92 14.31
N GLY A 115 -4.17 10.20 13.98
CA GLY A 115 -3.54 10.70 12.73
C GLY A 115 -2.00 10.63 12.69
N ARG A 116 -1.34 10.11 13.73
CA ARG A 116 0.11 9.96 13.78
C ARG A 116 0.55 8.68 13.10
N THR A 117 1.29 8.80 12.01
CA THR A 117 1.88 7.67 11.30
C THR A 117 3.25 7.27 11.87
N LEU A 118 3.76 6.12 11.45
CA LEU A 118 5.09 5.64 11.82
C LEU A 118 6.21 6.55 11.26
N ASN A 119 5.93 7.38 10.24
CA ASN A 119 6.83 8.45 9.78
C ASN A 119 7.20 9.44 10.90
N ALA A 120 6.34 9.61 11.91
CA ALA A 120 6.58 10.53 13.03
C ALA A 120 7.49 9.96 14.12
N VAL A 121 7.94 8.72 14.02
CA VAL A 121 8.94 8.14 14.92
C VAL A 121 10.32 8.69 14.53
N PRO A 122 11.03 9.43 15.42
CA PRO A 122 12.26 10.13 15.05
C PRO A 122 13.40 9.17 14.64
N ASP A 123 13.54 8.05 15.34
CA ASP A 123 14.53 7.04 15.03
C ASP A 123 14.02 6.14 13.88
N HIS A 124 14.67 6.26 12.72
CA HIS A 124 14.30 5.51 11.54
C HIS A 124 14.58 4.00 11.66
N VAL A 125 15.55 3.59 12.48
CA VAL A 125 15.86 2.18 12.74
C VAL A 125 14.76 1.57 13.60
N GLU A 126 14.31 2.28 14.63
CA GLU A 126 13.17 1.85 15.45
C GLU A 126 11.86 1.81 14.64
N ALA A 127 11.63 2.81 13.79
CA ALA A 127 10.47 2.79 12.89
C ALA A 127 10.51 1.58 11.94
N THR A 128 11.68 1.25 11.38
CA THR A 128 11.87 0.06 10.54
C THR A 128 11.63 -1.24 11.32
N ARG A 129 12.11 -1.32 12.56
CA ARG A 129 11.86 -2.46 13.45
C ARG A 129 10.37 -2.70 13.67
N ILE A 130 9.63 -1.66 14.04
CA ILE A 130 8.17 -1.74 14.26
C ILE A 130 7.46 -2.18 12.98
N LEU A 131 7.84 -1.63 11.82
CA LEU A 131 7.27 -2.00 10.53
C LEU A 131 7.52 -3.47 10.19
N ALA A 132 8.76 -3.94 10.37
CA ALA A 132 9.14 -5.33 10.12
C ALA A 132 8.45 -6.32 11.09
N GLU A 133 8.25 -5.94 12.35
CA GLU A 133 7.51 -6.75 13.33
C GLU A 133 6.02 -6.85 12.97
N LEU A 134 5.40 -5.79 12.45
CA LEU A 134 4.05 -5.84 11.90
C LEU A 134 4.01 -6.73 10.65
N MET A 135 4.91 -6.51 9.71
CA MET A 135 5.04 -7.31 8.50
C MET A 135 5.15 -8.80 8.82
N ALA A 136 6.01 -9.18 9.77
CA ALA A 136 6.21 -10.59 10.18
C ALA A 136 4.91 -11.26 10.67
N ARG A 137 3.97 -10.49 11.23
CA ARG A 137 2.67 -11.02 11.67
C ARG A 137 1.66 -11.11 10.52
N LEU A 138 1.75 -10.24 9.53
CA LEU A 138 0.84 -10.24 8.38
C LEU A 138 1.17 -11.35 7.39
N ILE A 139 2.44 -11.51 7.03
CA ILE A 139 2.92 -12.40 5.95
C ILE A 139 2.81 -13.91 6.26
N VAL A 140 2.44 -14.29 7.48
CA VAL A 140 2.21 -15.70 7.83
C VAL A 140 0.79 -16.18 7.54
N VAL A 141 -0.11 -15.23 7.25
CA VAL A 141 -1.53 -15.50 7.01
C VAL A 141 -1.72 -16.00 5.57
N PRO A 142 -2.39 -17.14 5.35
CA PRO A 142 -2.74 -17.58 4.00
C PRO A 142 -3.70 -16.59 3.32
N ALA A 143 -3.52 -16.38 2.02
CA ALA A 143 -4.42 -15.52 1.26
C ALA A 143 -5.76 -16.23 0.99
N PRO A 144 -6.90 -15.50 1.08
CA PRO A 144 -8.17 -15.97 0.56
C PRO A 144 -8.09 -16.16 -0.97
N PRO A 145 -8.86 -17.14 -1.52
CA PRO A 145 -8.80 -17.46 -2.95
C PRO A 145 -9.35 -16.36 -3.87
N GLU A 146 -10.03 -15.37 -3.31
CA GLU A 146 -10.57 -14.21 -4.04
C GLU A 146 -9.53 -13.11 -4.29
N VAL A 147 -8.37 -13.21 -3.63
CA VAL A 147 -7.29 -12.22 -3.78
C VAL A 147 -6.47 -12.55 -5.02
N ARG A 148 -6.18 -11.54 -5.85
CA ARG A 148 -5.31 -11.69 -7.03
C ARG A 148 -3.93 -12.25 -6.65
N THR A 149 -3.24 -12.89 -7.59
CA THR A 149 -2.02 -13.61 -7.30
C THR A 149 -0.76 -12.88 -7.76
N LEU A 150 0.34 -13.07 -7.05
CA LEU A 150 1.66 -12.63 -7.50
C LEU A 150 2.10 -13.38 -8.78
N GLU A 151 1.61 -14.61 -9.00
CA GLU A 151 1.86 -15.37 -10.22
C GLU A 151 1.36 -14.61 -11.45
N ASP A 152 0.11 -14.09 -11.41
CA ASP A 152 -0.47 -13.31 -12.50
C ASP A 152 0.31 -12.02 -12.73
N ILE A 153 0.55 -11.24 -11.67
CA ILE A 153 1.31 -9.98 -11.71
C ILE A 153 2.73 -10.21 -12.27
N ALA A 154 3.42 -11.25 -11.80
CA ALA A 154 4.79 -11.55 -12.24
C ALA A 154 4.83 -12.01 -13.71
N THR A 155 3.77 -12.70 -14.18
CA THR A 155 3.64 -13.09 -15.57
C THR A 155 3.46 -11.87 -16.46
N GLU A 156 2.56 -10.95 -16.09
CA GLU A 156 2.38 -9.67 -16.79
C GLU A 156 3.67 -8.86 -16.82
N MET A 157 4.39 -8.75 -15.69
CA MET A 157 5.68 -8.04 -15.64
C MET A 157 6.70 -8.61 -16.64
N VAL A 158 6.76 -9.93 -16.80
CA VAL A 158 7.67 -10.58 -17.75
C VAL A 158 7.27 -10.30 -19.20
N GLU A 159 5.96 -10.26 -19.49
CA GLU A 159 5.42 -9.93 -20.82
C GLU A 159 5.68 -8.47 -21.18
N GLU A 160 5.35 -7.54 -20.29
CA GLU A 160 5.58 -6.10 -20.47
C GLU A 160 7.08 -5.77 -20.63
N ALA A 161 7.94 -6.40 -19.84
CA ALA A 161 9.39 -6.21 -19.96
C ALA A 161 9.96 -6.58 -21.33
N ALA A 162 9.33 -7.51 -22.04
CA ALA A 162 9.75 -7.89 -23.39
C ALA A 162 9.49 -6.78 -24.43
N ASP A 163 8.46 -5.97 -24.19
CA ASP A 163 8.06 -4.88 -25.08
C ASP A 163 8.70 -3.53 -24.71
N LEU A 164 9.13 -3.36 -23.44
CA LEU A 164 9.77 -2.13 -22.96
C LEU A 164 11.09 -1.88 -23.67
N LYS A 165 11.29 -0.63 -24.14
CA LYS A 165 12.52 -0.16 -24.78
C LYS A 165 13.05 1.07 -24.07
N LEU A 166 14.22 0.94 -23.44
CA LEU A 166 14.92 2.03 -22.80
C LEU A 166 16.09 2.51 -23.67
N ASP A 167 16.36 3.82 -23.61
CA ASP A 167 17.43 4.45 -24.42
C ASP A 167 18.82 4.03 -23.92
N ASP A 168 19.01 3.82 -22.60
CA ASP A 168 20.27 3.35 -22.05
C ASP A 168 20.40 1.81 -22.17
N PRO A 169 21.41 1.32 -22.93
CA PRO A 169 21.64 -0.11 -23.07
C PRO A 169 22.01 -0.83 -21.74
N ALA A 170 22.52 -0.11 -20.74
CA ALA A 170 22.83 -0.70 -19.45
C ALA A 170 21.54 -0.94 -18.66
N GLU A 171 20.63 0.05 -18.65
CA GLU A 171 19.31 -0.08 -18.04
C GLU A 171 18.47 -1.17 -18.74
N GLN A 172 18.49 -1.22 -20.07
CA GLN A 172 17.81 -2.29 -20.82
C GLN A 172 18.33 -3.69 -20.44
N ARG A 173 19.63 -3.84 -20.20
CA ARG A 173 20.19 -5.12 -19.73
C ARG A 173 19.74 -5.47 -18.32
N LEU A 174 19.55 -4.47 -17.44
CA LEU A 174 18.99 -4.69 -16.10
C LEU A 174 17.55 -5.17 -16.17
N VAL A 175 16.70 -4.52 -16.98
CA VAL A 175 15.31 -4.94 -17.21
C VAL A 175 15.25 -6.40 -17.66
N ASN A 176 16.02 -6.76 -18.69
CA ASN A 176 16.01 -8.13 -19.22
C ASN A 176 16.44 -9.15 -18.15
N ARG A 177 17.49 -8.84 -17.38
CA ARG A 177 17.96 -9.72 -16.30
C ARG A 177 16.94 -9.88 -15.19
N TYR A 178 16.29 -8.78 -14.76
CA TYR A 178 15.25 -8.84 -13.73
C TYR A 178 14.02 -9.61 -14.21
N ALA A 179 13.65 -9.44 -15.50
CA ALA A 179 12.56 -10.21 -16.10
C ALA A 179 12.89 -11.73 -16.14
N ASP A 180 14.13 -12.10 -16.49
CA ASP A 180 14.57 -13.49 -16.44
C ASP A 180 14.50 -14.06 -15.00
N GLN A 181 14.97 -13.27 -14.03
CA GLN A 181 14.90 -13.67 -12.61
C GLN A 181 13.46 -13.80 -12.11
N VAL A 182 12.57 -12.87 -12.44
CA VAL A 182 11.15 -12.97 -12.10
C VAL A 182 10.53 -14.21 -12.73
N ARG A 183 10.84 -14.52 -14.00
CA ARG A 183 10.35 -15.74 -14.69
C ARG A 183 10.73 -17.01 -13.94
N GLU A 184 11.92 -17.08 -13.35
CA GLU A 184 12.37 -18.21 -12.53
C GLU A 184 11.60 -18.31 -11.19
N LEU A 185 11.10 -17.19 -10.65
CA LEU A 185 10.36 -17.14 -9.38
C LEU A 185 8.88 -17.47 -9.52
N ILE A 186 8.27 -17.30 -10.71
CA ILE A 186 6.83 -17.49 -10.95
C ILE A 186 6.31 -18.84 -10.42
N PRO A 187 6.96 -20.01 -10.66
CA PRO A 187 6.44 -21.31 -10.19
C PRO A 187 6.34 -21.43 -8.66
N GLU A 188 7.00 -20.55 -7.93
CA GLU A 188 7.05 -20.54 -6.46
C GLU A 188 6.63 -19.17 -5.91
N SER A 189 5.72 -18.47 -6.58
CA SER A 189 5.26 -17.11 -6.20
C SER A 189 4.53 -17.03 -4.85
N GLY A 190 4.22 -18.18 -4.23
CA GLY A 190 3.68 -18.25 -2.86
C GLY A 190 2.17 -18.04 -2.77
N ASP A 191 1.65 -18.14 -1.53
CA ASP A 191 0.21 -18.11 -1.23
C ASP A 191 -0.12 -17.31 0.04
N ARG A 192 0.77 -16.46 0.50
CA ARG A 192 0.55 -15.63 1.69
C ARG A 192 -0.20 -14.36 1.34
N LEU A 193 -1.02 -13.89 2.29
CA LEU A 193 -1.71 -12.62 2.14
C LEU A 193 -0.72 -11.48 2.37
N LEU A 194 -0.41 -10.76 1.32
CA LEU A 194 0.49 -9.62 1.29
C LEU A 194 -0.29 -8.31 1.33
N HIS A 195 0.32 -7.30 1.91
CA HIS A 195 -0.19 -5.93 1.91
C HIS A 195 0.15 -5.18 0.61
N TRP A 196 1.29 -5.50 0.03
CA TRP A 196 1.89 -4.97 -1.19
C TRP A 196 2.26 -3.48 -1.17
N ASP A 197 1.66 -2.69 -0.30
CA ASP A 197 1.98 -1.26 -0.12
C ASP A 197 2.31 -0.92 1.35
N LEU A 198 2.98 -1.84 2.06
CA LEU A 198 3.32 -1.66 3.46
C LEU A 198 4.52 -0.72 3.63
N HIS A 199 4.23 0.51 3.99
CA HIS A 199 5.23 1.53 4.30
C HIS A 199 4.85 2.32 5.56
N TYR A 200 5.77 3.18 6.03
CA TYR A 200 5.62 3.92 7.30
C TYR A 200 4.40 4.85 7.35
N GLY A 201 3.87 5.28 6.20
CA GLY A 201 2.65 6.07 6.10
C GLY A 201 1.38 5.27 6.33
N ASN A 202 1.42 3.96 6.04
CA ASN A 202 0.31 3.02 6.20
C ASN A 202 0.30 2.30 7.56
N VAL A 203 1.04 2.83 8.54
CA VAL A 203 1.04 2.36 9.92
C VAL A 203 0.70 3.52 10.85
N LEU A 204 -0.46 3.46 11.52
CA LEU A 204 -1.01 4.52 12.34
C LEU A 204 -1.05 4.14 13.82
N ALA A 205 -0.83 5.13 14.68
CA ALA A 205 -1.01 4.99 16.11
C ALA A 205 -2.49 4.77 16.45
N SER A 206 -2.76 3.94 17.46
CA SER A 206 -4.10 3.59 17.90
C SER A 206 -4.24 3.66 19.42
N GLY A 207 -5.48 3.74 19.90
CA GLY A 207 -5.78 3.67 21.34
C GLY A 207 -5.82 2.23 21.88
N ARG A 208 -6.00 1.21 21.02
CA ARG A 208 -6.10 -0.20 21.44
C ARG A 208 -4.81 -1.00 21.23
N GLN A 209 -3.98 -0.57 20.29
CA GLN A 209 -2.65 -1.10 20.00
C GLN A 209 -1.69 0.07 19.76
N PRO A 210 -0.39 -0.07 20.00
CA PRO A 210 0.57 0.99 19.70
C PRO A 210 0.52 1.45 18.25
N TRP A 211 0.41 0.48 17.32
CA TRP A 211 0.41 0.68 15.88
C TRP A 211 -0.51 -0.32 15.19
N LEU A 212 -1.21 0.14 14.15
CA LEU A 212 -2.07 -0.66 13.30
C LEU A 212 -1.81 -0.32 11.84
N VAL A 213 -1.89 -1.35 11.00
CA VAL A 213 -1.72 -1.23 9.54
C VAL A 213 -3.06 -0.85 8.90
N ILE A 214 -2.98 -0.01 7.86
CA ILE A 214 -4.13 0.46 7.05
C ILE A 214 -3.81 0.33 5.57
N ASP A 215 -4.82 0.47 4.72
CA ASP A 215 -4.72 0.72 3.27
C ASP A 215 -3.96 -0.36 2.48
N PRO A 216 -4.27 -1.65 2.65
CA PRO A 216 -3.64 -2.70 1.87
C PRO A 216 -4.12 -2.69 0.42
N LYS A 217 -3.21 -3.12 -0.47
CA LYS A 217 -3.48 -3.55 -1.84
C LYS A 217 -3.30 -5.07 -1.91
N PRO A 218 -4.32 -5.86 -1.54
CA PRO A 218 -4.15 -7.27 -1.25
C PRO A 218 -3.60 -8.08 -2.43
N LEU A 219 -2.62 -8.94 -2.14
CA LEU A 219 -1.99 -9.83 -3.09
C LEU A 219 -1.72 -11.17 -2.44
N ALA A 220 -1.99 -12.28 -3.14
CA ALA A 220 -1.60 -13.61 -2.72
C ALA A 220 -0.22 -13.93 -3.27
N GLY A 221 0.80 -14.07 -2.41
CA GLY A 221 2.15 -14.23 -2.95
C GLY A 221 3.24 -14.59 -1.94
N ASP A 222 4.46 -14.39 -2.39
CA ASP A 222 5.67 -14.59 -1.62
C ASP A 222 5.93 -13.42 -0.69
N PRO A 223 6.11 -13.66 0.61
CA PRO A 223 6.47 -12.62 1.60
C PRO A 223 7.65 -11.72 1.21
N ALA A 224 8.61 -12.24 0.46
CA ALA A 224 9.78 -11.48 0.04
C ALA A 224 9.45 -10.30 -0.89
N PHE A 225 8.28 -10.31 -1.53
CA PHE A 225 7.78 -9.24 -2.38
C PHE A 225 7.41 -7.97 -1.59
N GLU A 226 7.16 -8.07 -0.27
CA GLU A 226 6.75 -6.97 0.62
C GLU A 226 7.86 -5.96 0.94
N LEU A 227 9.14 -6.38 0.95
CA LEU A 227 10.23 -5.62 1.58
C LEU A 227 10.51 -4.28 0.90
N PHE A 228 10.29 -4.18 -0.40
CA PHE A 228 10.75 -3.06 -1.21
C PHE A 228 10.12 -1.72 -0.81
N GLN A 229 8.84 -1.69 -0.44
CA GLN A 229 8.16 -0.45 -0.06
C GLN A 229 8.83 0.23 1.13
N ALA A 230 9.27 -0.52 2.11
CA ALA A 230 9.99 0.01 3.26
C ALA A 230 11.41 0.47 2.91
N LEU A 231 12.05 -0.11 1.88
CA LEU A 231 13.43 0.23 1.50
C LEU A 231 13.56 1.64 0.92
N HIS A 232 12.64 2.06 0.06
CA HIS A 232 12.72 3.36 -0.61
C HIS A 232 11.96 4.47 0.13
N ASN A 233 11.14 4.15 1.12
CA ASN A 233 10.46 5.13 1.95
C ASN A 233 11.39 5.71 3.03
N ARG A 234 11.10 6.91 3.53
CA ARG A 234 11.96 7.65 4.47
C ARG A 234 13.40 7.79 3.93
N TRP A 235 13.51 8.11 2.65
CA TRP A 235 14.79 8.18 1.95
C TRP A 235 15.77 9.19 2.55
N ASP A 236 15.26 10.35 2.97
CA ASP A 236 16.07 11.42 3.57
C ASP A 236 16.77 10.97 4.86
N ASP A 237 16.14 10.07 5.64
CA ASP A 237 16.77 9.50 6.83
C ASP A 237 17.96 8.61 6.47
N LEU A 238 17.89 7.85 5.38
CA LEU A 238 19.01 7.04 4.89
C LEU A 238 20.14 7.93 4.38
N VAL A 239 19.82 8.97 3.63
CA VAL A 239 20.81 9.96 3.16
C VAL A 239 21.49 10.65 4.33
N ALA A 240 20.76 11.01 5.37
CA ALA A 240 21.27 11.70 6.56
C ALA A 240 22.31 10.87 7.36
N THR A 241 22.37 9.55 7.16
CA THR A 241 23.41 8.70 7.80
C THR A 241 24.83 8.99 7.30
N GLY A 242 24.99 9.62 6.13
CA GLY A 242 26.27 9.89 5.49
C GLY A 242 26.90 8.67 4.79
N ASN A 243 26.27 7.48 4.87
CA ASN A 243 26.69 6.26 4.13
C ASN A 243 25.43 5.53 3.65
N LEU A 244 24.87 6.02 2.54
CA LEU A 244 23.59 5.57 1.99
C LEU A 244 23.58 4.06 1.68
N ASP A 245 24.62 3.55 1.03
CA ASP A 245 24.71 2.13 0.68
C ASP A 245 24.69 1.23 1.91
N GLN A 246 25.40 1.61 2.97
CA GLN A 246 25.39 0.83 4.21
C GLN A 246 24.02 0.92 4.89
N ALA A 247 23.41 2.11 4.93
CA ALA A 247 22.11 2.31 5.53
C ALA A 247 21.00 1.50 4.83
N ILE A 248 21.07 1.37 3.49
CA ILE A 248 20.16 0.50 2.73
C ILE A 248 20.36 -0.97 3.10
N ARG A 249 21.61 -1.44 3.16
CA ARG A 249 21.93 -2.82 3.56
C ARG A 249 21.46 -3.10 4.99
N ASP A 250 21.75 -2.22 5.94
CA ASP A 250 21.35 -2.38 7.34
C ASP A 250 19.84 -2.43 7.49
N ARG A 251 19.09 -1.59 6.74
CA ARG A 251 17.63 -1.62 6.72
C ARG A 251 17.11 -2.93 6.13
N PHE A 252 17.64 -3.37 5.01
CA PHE A 252 17.26 -4.63 4.37
C PHE A 252 17.54 -5.82 5.29
N ASP A 253 18.74 -5.92 5.85
CA ASP A 253 19.15 -7.02 6.72
C ASP A 253 18.30 -7.04 8.02
N LEU A 254 18.00 -5.88 8.62
CA LEU A 254 17.10 -5.76 9.78
C LEU A 254 15.70 -6.32 9.47
N MET A 255 15.16 -6.01 8.29
CA MET A 255 13.84 -6.50 7.90
C MET A 255 13.85 -8.00 7.63
N VAL A 256 14.85 -8.52 6.94
CA VAL A 256 15.05 -9.96 6.71
C VAL A 256 15.18 -10.73 8.03
N ASP A 257 16.01 -10.23 8.95
CA ASP A 257 16.22 -10.86 10.25
C ASP A 257 14.93 -10.95 11.08
N ILE A 258 14.12 -9.88 11.10
CA ILE A 258 12.88 -9.83 11.88
C ILE A 258 11.77 -10.68 11.25
N THR A 259 11.63 -10.62 9.92
CA THR A 259 10.57 -11.34 9.20
C THR A 259 10.86 -12.82 9.02
N GLY A 260 12.15 -13.21 9.09
CA GLY A 260 12.59 -14.57 8.84
C GLY A 260 12.50 -14.99 7.37
N ILE A 261 12.35 -14.03 6.45
CA ILE A 261 12.34 -14.28 5.01
C ILE A 261 13.75 -14.75 4.58
N ASP A 262 13.79 -15.74 3.68
CA ASP A 262 15.06 -16.17 3.09
C ASP A 262 15.73 -14.99 2.37
N ARG A 263 17.02 -14.75 2.67
CA ARG A 263 17.74 -13.56 2.20
C ARG A 263 17.92 -13.53 0.68
N ASP A 264 18.21 -14.67 0.08
CA ASP A 264 18.45 -14.74 -1.37
C ASP A 264 17.12 -14.53 -2.11
N ARG A 265 16.04 -15.10 -1.56
CA ARG A 265 14.69 -14.88 -2.07
C ARG A 265 14.25 -13.43 -1.91
N ALA A 266 14.58 -12.78 -0.79
CA ALA A 266 14.33 -11.36 -0.54
C ALA A 266 15.05 -10.46 -1.56
N LEU A 267 16.31 -10.77 -1.89
CA LEU A 267 17.07 -10.06 -2.94
C LEU A 267 16.42 -10.26 -4.32
N ALA A 268 16.04 -11.49 -4.64
CA ALA A 268 15.43 -11.82 -5.93
C ALA A 268 14.10 -11.06 -6.15
N TRP A 269 13.20 -11.07 -5.17
CA TRP A 269 11.94 -10.33 -5.26
C TRP A 269 12.13 -8.80 -5.14
N THR A 270 13.19 -8.33 -4.46
CA THR A 270 13.55 -6.91 -4.50
C THR A 270 13.90 -6.46 -5.92
N ALA A 271 14.64 -7.27 -6.68
CA ALA A 271 14.90 -7.01 -8.10
C ALA A 271 13.60 -7.02 -8.93
N GLY A 272 12.69 -7.96 -8.66
CA GLY A 272 11.36 -8.00 -9.27
C GLY A 272 10.55 -6.71 -8.98
N ARG A 273 10.59 -6.18 -7.74
CA ARG A 273 9.92 -4.92 -7.41
C ARG A 273 10.55 -3.71 -8.09
N VAL A 274 11.88 -3.70 -8.26
CA VAL A 274 12.54 -2.67 -9.08
C VAL A 274 12.02 -2.74 -10.52
N LEU A 275 11.98 -3.94 -11.11
CA LEU A 275 11.42 -4.15 -12.45
C LEU A 275 9.98 -3.61 -12.55
N GLN A 276 9.11 -3.98 -11.62
CA GLN A 276 7.71 -3.52 -11.62
C GLN A 276 7.60 -1.99 -11.64
N ASN A 277 8.40 -1.30 -10.82
CA ASN A 277 8.38 0.15 -10.81
C ASN A 277 8.93 0.78 -12.10
N VAL A 278 9.89 0.11 -12.75
CA VAL A 278 10.38 0.55 -14.08
C VAL A 278 9.31 0.40 -15.14
N LEU A 279 8.55 -0.70 -15.13
CA LEU A 279 7.45 -0.94 -16.06
C LEU A 279 6.32 0.10 -15.90
N TRP A 280 6.00 0.50 -14.67
CA TRP A 280 4.99 1.54 -14.42
C TRP A 280 5.40 2.95 -14.84
N ALA A 281 6.71 3.24 -14.86
CA ALA A 281 7.25 4.58 -15.13
C ALA A 281 7.92 4.70 -16.49
N ASP A 282 8.09 3.62 -17.23
CA ASP A 282 8.91 3.51 -18.45
C ASP A 282 10.36 4.03 -18.26
N ALA A 283 10.85 4.03 -17.01
CA ALA A 283 12.16 4.57 -16.64
C ALA A 283 12.62 4.07 -15.25
N PHE A 284 13.94 4.10 -15.02
CA PHE A 284 14.49 3.89 -13.68
C PHE A 284 14.42 5.15 -12.82
N ASP A 285 13.84 5.06 -11.62
CA ASP A 285 14.06 6.05 -10.56
C ASP A 285 15.51 5.87 -10.02
N PRO A 286 16.32 6.96 -9.92
CA PRO A 286 17.67 6.88 -9.40
C PRO A 286 17.78 6.24 -8.00
N ARG A 287 16.73 6.34 -7.17
CA ARG A 287 16.68 5.70 -5.85
C ARG A 287 16.64 4.17 -5.98
N TYR A 288 15.91 3.64 -6.96
CA TYR A 288 15.80 2.20 -7.19
C TYR A 288 17.10 1.62 -7.73
N LEU A 289 17.80 2.36 -8.61
CA LEU A 289 19.16 1.98 -9.05
C LEU A 289 20.15 2.00 -7.87
N THR A 290 20.02 2.97 -6.96
CA THR A 290 20.85 3.03 -5.75
C THR A 290 20.59 1.84 -4.84
N ILE A 291 19.34 1.46 -4.61
CA ILE A 291 18.98 0.26 -3.85
C ILE A 291 19.54 -1.00 -4.51
N ALA A 292 19.34 -1.15 -5.82
CA ALA A 292 19.84 -2.28 -6.59
C ALA A 292 21.37 -2.41 -6.51
N THR A 293 22.08 -1.28 -6.59
CA THR A 293 23.55 -1.23 -6.46
C THR A 293 24.00 -1.58 -5.04
N ALA A 294 23.39 -0.98 -4.02
CA ALA A 294 23.72 -1.23 -2.62
C ALA A 294 23.52 -2.70 -2.23
N LEU A 295 22.48 -3.35 -2.76
CA LEU A 295 22.18 -4.76 -2.53
C LEU A 295 22.85 -5.71 -3.53
N LYS A 296 23.66 -5.20 -4.47
CA LYS A 296 24.37 -5.97 -5.51
C LYS A 296 23.45 -6.75 -6.45
N LEU A 297 22.32 -6.16 -6.81
CA LEU A 297 21.38 -6.69 -7.80
C LEU A 297 21.74 -6.31 -9.24
N THR A 298 22.73 -5.40 -9.41
CA THR A 298 23.21 -4.88 -10.70
C THR A 298 24.26 -5.78 -11.35
#